data_8cbf55325a94073f8b3f35463fdb8300
#
_entry.id   8cbf55325a94073f8b3f35463fdb8300
#
_cell.length_a   1.000
_cell.length_b   1.000
_cell.length_c   1.000
_cell.angle_alpha   90.00
_cell.angle_beta   90.00
_cell.angle_gamma   90.00
#
_symmetry.space_group_name_H-M   'P 1'
#
loop_
_entity.id
_entity.type
_entity.pdbx_description
1 polymer ?
#
loop_
_entity_poly.entity_id
_entity_poly.type
_entity_poly.pdbx_seq_one_letter_code
_entity_poly.pdbx_strand_id
1 'polypeptide(L)'
;MKKIKILLGIAMVVSVLTIPVHGAEGDTAIPVISETPQITPVETPVRELRVEGNKIFYYYKGKMVRNKWKRYEGYKYYFGEDGYACIGGSKIGNKAYVFDENGHLLENQKGKMRTVLNKKYCIASDNGQPKTGYFIYHNDLYYADSKGRCYQNRTREDGQLYFTSSGKARKDTNALLKMRVMNLVSRLTTPEMSKNQKLHACWEYIVDDAGFQYGGSDPDLKKAGWCRKTALSMLNTKVGNCYGFASTLAAFAKELGYKKIELIDGRTPGTRDHAPDGFTGHCWVRIDNRYYDPEADWAGWMTGVYGYSFYPIRHYVKKVYNFMR
;
A
#
# COMPACT_ATOMS: atom_id res chain seq x y z
N MET A 1 21.73 16.42 -30.26
CA MET A 1 21.52 15.24 -31.09
C MET A 1 22.72 14.30 -30.95
N LYS A 2 22.63 13.29 -30.12
CA LYS A 2 23.68 12.26 -30.00
C LYS A 2 23.23 11.02 -30.80
N LYS A 3 23.95 10.76 -31.88
CA LYS A 3 23.76 9.55 -32.70
C LYS A 3 24.39 8.38 -31.97
N ILE A 4 23.59 7.39 -31.62
CA ILE A 4 24.07 6.08 -31.10
C ILE A 4 24.45 5.26 -32.32
N LYS A 5 25.73 4.92 -32.42
CA LYS A 5 26.26 3.96 -33.40
C LYS A 5 26.00 2.55 -32.87
N ILE A 6 25.26 1.77 -33.65
CA ILE A 6 25.05 0.35 -33.42
C ILE A 6 26.23 -0.40 -34.06
N LEU A 7 27.00 -1.10 -33.22
CA LEU A 7 28.01 -2.07 -33.69
C LEU A 7 27.34 -3.44 -33.84
N LEU A 8 27.24 -3.93 -35.07
CA LEU A 8 26.89 -5.33 -35.31
C LEU A 8 28.16 -6.19 -35.08
N GLY A 9 28.12 -7.02 -34.03
CA GLY A 9 29.13 -8.07 -33.82
C GLY A 9 28.60 -9.38 -34.38
N ILE A 10 29.13 -9.82 -35.53
CA ILE A 10 28.92 -11.17 -36.05
C ILE A 10 30.06 -12.04 -35.47
N ALA A 11 29.71 -12.94 -34.55
CA ALA A 11 30.63 -13.99 -34.10
C ALA A 11 30.42 -15.24 -34.98
N MET A 12 31.34 -15.48 -35.88
CA MET A 12 31.46 -16.77 -36.57
C MET A 12 32.24 -17.75 -35.68
N VAL A 13 31.59 -18.81 -35.27
CA VAL A 13 32.29 -19.97 -34.71
C VAL A 13 32.36 -21.03 -35.80
N VAL A 14 33.54 -21.19 -36.37
CA VAL A 14 33.87 -22.29 -37.28
C VAL A 14 34.56 -23.39 -36.47
N SER A 15 33.86 -24.47 -36.22
CA SER A 15 34.49 -25.70 -35.69
C SER A 15 34.83 -26.63 -36.85
N VAL A 16 36.13 -26.79 -37.08
CA VAL A 16 36.64 -27.75 -38.04
C VAL A 16 36.89 -29.08 -37.30
N LEU A 17 36.12 -30.11 -37.67
CA LEU A 17 36.41 -31.49 -37.25
C LEU A 17 37.29 -32.11 -38.32
N THR A 18 38.53 -32.45 -37.94
CA THR A 18 39.42 -33.25 -38.74
C THR A 18 39.27 -34.73 -38.33
N ILE A 19 38.92 -35.58 -39.30
CA ILE A 19 38.92 -37.05 -39.17
C ILE A 19 40.13 -37.60 -39.91
N PRO A 20 40.93 -38.48 -39.28
CA PRO A 20 42.08 -39.10 -39.99
C PRO A 20 41.61 -40.21 -40.96
N VAL A 21 42.12 -40.14 -42.18
CA VAL A 21 41.91 -41.20 -43.21
C VAL A 21 42.98 -42.23 -43.06
N HIS A 22 42.58 -43.51 -42.84
CA HIS A 22 43.45 -44.68 -43.12
C HIS A 22 43.06 -45.31 -44.45
N GLY A 23 44.00 -45.41 -45.33
CA GLY A 23 43.80 -45.99 -46.69
C GLY A 23 43.73 -47.50 -46.68
N ALA A 24 42.95 -48.07 -47.61
CA ALA A 24 43.14 -49.39 -48.19
C ALA A 24 42.51 -49.35 -49.60
N GLU A 25 43.27 -49.82 -50.56
CA GLU A 25 42.96 -49.91 -51.97
C GLU A 25 41.78 -50.85 -52.26
N GLY A 26 40.92 -50.49 -53.24
CA GLY A 26 39.91 -51.41 -53.77
C GLY A 26 39.03 -50.68 -54.76
N ASP A 27 39.25 -50.81 -56.03
CA ASP A 27 38.65 -50.23 -57.20
C ASP A 27 37.18 -50.68 -57.39
N THR A 28 36.21 -49.75 -57.26
CA THR A 28 34.93 -49.81 -57.99
C THR A 28 34.30 -48.43 -57.94
N ALA A 29 34.08 -47.84 -59.12
CA ALA A 29 33.41 -46.52 -59.28
C ALA A 29 31.99 -46.57 -58.87
N ILE A 30 31.66 -45.86 -57.80
CA ILE A 30 30.29 -45.54 -57.40
C ILE A 30 30.03 -44.06 -57.75
N PRO A 31 28.89 -43.69 -58.36
CA PRO A 31 28.60 -42.28 -58.66
C PRO A 31 28.42 -41.50 -57.34
N VAL A 32 29.32 -40.56 -57.08
CA VAL A 32 29.21 -39.61 -55.99
C VAL A 32 28.09 -38.66 -56.29
N ILE A 33 26.92 -38.90 -55.68
CA ILE A 33 25.86 -37.88 -55.58
C ILE A 33 26.32 -36.92 -54.45
N SER A 34 26.98 -35.84 -54.87
CA SER A 34 27.30 -34.72 -53.98
C SER A 34 26.05 -33.90 -53.73
N GLU A 35 25.15 -34.37 -52.87
CA GLU A 35 24.16 -33.49 -52.26
C GLU A 35 24.81 -32.73 -51.12
N THR A 36 25.30 -31.54 -51.42
CA THR A 36 25.65 -30.57 -50.37
C THR A 36 24.35 -30.18 -49.64
N PRO A 37 24.21 -30.42 -48.34
CA PRO A 37 23.03 -29.98 -47.61
C PRO A 37 22.95 -28.45 -47.74
N GLN A 38 21.96 -27.95 -48.45
CA GLN A 38 21.64 -26.52 -48.44
C GLN A 38 21.14 -26.22 -47.02
N ILE A 39 22.02 -25.68 -46.19
CA ILE A 39 21.65 -25.07 -44.91
C ILE A 39 20.91 -23.80 -45.25
N THR A 40 19.57 -23.89 -45.30
CA THR A 40 18.75 -22.70 -45.36
C THR A 40 19.02 -21.88 -44.11
N PRO A 41 19.43 -20.61 -44.20
CA PRO A 41 19.63 -19.77 -43.02
C PRO A 41 18.30 -19.73 -42.25
N VAL A 42 18.33 -20.19 -41.02
CA VAL A 42 17.21 -19.97 -40.10
C VAL A 42 17.14 -18.45 -39.86
N GLU A 43 16.28 -17.78 -40.60
CA GLU A 43 16.02 -16.34 -40.38
C GLU A 43 15.58 -16.13 -38.93
N THR A 44 16.48 -15.61 -38.13
CA THR A 44 16.12 -15.16 -36.78
C THR A 44 15.03 -14.10 -36.93
N PRO A 45 13.85 -14.28 -36.28
CA PRO A 45 12.74 -13.37 -36.47
C PRO A 45 13.16 -11.96 -36.06
N VAL A 46 13.08 -11.01 -36.99
CA VAL A 46 13.44 -9.61 -36.77
C VAL A 46 12.61 -9.05 -35.60
N ARG A 47 13.29 -8.66 -34.54
CA ARG A 47 12.74 -7.99 -33.35
C ARG A 47 13.28 -6.57 -33.33
N GLU A 48 12.42 -5.57 -33.20
CA GLU A 48 12.83 -4.18 -33.33
C GLU A 48 12.08 -3.29 -32.33
N LEU A 49 12.80 -2.42 -31.64
CA LEU A 49 12.23 -1.26 -30.95
C LEU A 49 12.37 -0.03 -31.84
N ARG A 50 11.29 0.71 -32.03
CA ARG A 50 11.26 2.01 -32.71
C ARG A 50 10.84 3.10 -31.74
N VAL A 51 11.52 4.24 -31.80
CA VAL A 51 11.21 5.42 -31.00
C VAL A 51 10.70 6.49 -31.98
N GLU A 52 9.45 6.87 -31.81
CA GLU A 52 8.78 7.89 -32.62
C GLU A 52 8.30 9.02 -31.67
N GLY A 53 9.01 10.16 -31.70
CA GLY A 53 8.83 11.21 -30.71
C GLY A 53 9.17 10.74 -29.29
N ASN A 54 8.20 10.73 -28.39
CA ASN A 54 8.32 10.24 -27.03
C ASN A 54 7.67 8.84 -26.83
N LYS A 55 7.32 8.15 -27.90
CA LYS A 55 6.68 6.83 -27.88
C LYS A 55 7.66 5.75 -28.32
N ILE A 56 7.59 4.58 -27.67
CA ILE A 56 8.42 3.43 -27.93
C ILE A 56 7.52 2.29 -28.40
N PHE A 57 7.77 1.76 -29.57
CA PHE A 57 7.02 0.67 -30.19
C PHE A 57 7.89 -0.56 -30.33
N TYR A 58 7.27 -1.74 -30.29
CA TYR A 58 7.96 -3.01 -30.55
C TYR A 58 7.32 -3.70 -31.73
N TYR A 59 8.17 -4.09 -32.66
CA TYR A 59 7.80 -4.85 -33.85
C TYR A 59 8.36 -6.25 -33.79
N TYR A 60 7.57 -7.21 -34.20
CA TYR A 60 7.95 -8.61 -34.35
C TYR A 60 7.54 -9.08 -35.77
N LYS A 61 8.52 -9.46 -36.60
CA LYS A 61 8.28 -9.80 -38.01
C LYS A 61 7.51 -8.69 -38.75
N GLY A 62 7.90 -7.45 -38.58
CA GLY A 62 7.28 -6.28 -39.18
C GLY A 62 5.90 -5.87 -38.65
N LYS A 63 5.33 -6.63 -37.70
CA LYS A 63 4.01 -6.31 -37.11
C LYS A 63 4.17 -5.66 -35.74
N MET A 64 3.45 -4.55 -35.52
CA MET A 64 3.41 -3.86 -34.24
C MET A 64 2.76 -4.75 -33.17
N VAL A 65 3.42 -4.86 -32.01
CA VAL A 65 2.92 -5.61 -30.86
C VAL A 65 2.05 -4.72 -29.97
N ARG A 66 0.87 -5.23 -29.56
CA ARG A 66 -0.10 -4.55 -28.71
C ARG A 66 -0.56 -5.47 -27.57
N ASN A 67 -0.95 -4.89 -26.44
CA ASN A 67 -1.49 -5.57 -25.26
C ASN A 67 -0.64 -6.77 -24.80
N LYS A 68 0.70 -6.65 -24.86
CA LYS A 68 1.61 -7.75 -24.54
C LYS A 68 2.87 -7.31 -23.80
N TRP A 69 3.30 -8.17 -22.89
CA TRP A 69 4.62 -8.12 -22.29
C TRP A 69 5.68 -8.58 -23.28
N LYS A 70 6.81 -7.88 -23.33
CA LYS A 70 7.99 -8.26 -24.13
C LYS A 70 9.27 -8.02 -23.32
N ARG A 71 10.28 -8.88 -23.55
CA ARG A 71 11.67 -8.61 -23.17
C ARG A 71 12.46 -8.27 -24.42
N TYR A 72 13.25 -7.21 -24.32
CA TYR A 72 14.15 -6.75 -25.36
C TYR A 72 15.42 -6.17 -24.69
N GLU A 73 16.59 -6.63 -25.13
CA GLU A 73 17.89 -6.20 -24.58
C GLU A 73 17.97 -6.25 -23.04
N GLY A 74 17.41 -7.32 -22.43
CA GLY A 74 17.42 -7.52 -20.97
C GLY A 74 16.30 -6.81 -20.21
N TYR A 75 15.63 -5.82 -20.80
CA TYR A 75 14.57 -5.06 -20.17
C TYR A 75 13.18 -5.62 -20.48
N LYS A 76 12.25 -5.44 -19.55
CA LYS A 76 10.86 -5.87 -19.69
C LYS A 76 9.96 -4.68 -19.92
N TYR A 77 9.11 -4.78 -20.93
CA TYR A 77 8.17 -3.76 -21.38
C TYR A 77 6.75 -4.29 -21.38
N TYR A 78 5.78 -3.41 -21.28
CA TYR A 78 4.40 -3.70 -21.66
C TYR A 78 3.95 -2.71 -22.74
N PHE A 79 3.54 -3.23 -23.88
CA PHE A 79 2.99 -2.45 -24.98
C PHE A 79 1.48 -2.44 -24.86
N GLY A 80 0.89 -1.26 -24.70
CA GLY A 80 -0.54 -1.06 -24.49
C GLY A 80 -1.37 -1.32 -25.75
N GLU A 81 -2.65 -0.96 -25.67
CA GLU A 81 -3.59 -1.06 -26.80
C GLU A 81 -3.14 -0.21 -28.00
N ASP A 82 -2.56 0.95 -27.72
CA ASP A 82 -2.03 1.87 -28.74
C ASP A 82 -0.72 1.37 -29.39
N GLY A 83 -0.12 0.29 -28.85
CA GLY A 83 1.12 -0.32 -29.33
C GLY A 83 2.39 0.33 -28.80
N TYR A 84 2.34 1.39 -27.98
CA TYR A 84 3.54 1.96 -27.38
C TYR A 84 3.75 1.48 -25.94
N ALA A 85 5.02 1.51 -25.50
CA ALA A 85 5.41 1.06 -24.18
C ALA A 85 4.78 1.92 -23.09
N CYS A 86 4.31 1.30 -22.01
CA CYS A 86 3.89 1.99 -20.81
C CYS A 86 5.05 2.72 -20.16
N ILE A 87 4.81 3.94 -19.64
CA ILE A 87 5.73 4.76 -18.86
C ILE A 87 5.05 5.18 -17.57
N GLY A 88 5.79 5.20 -16.47
CA GLY A 88 5.24 5.52 -15.15
C GLY A 88 4.31 4.44 -14.63
N GLY A 89 3.35 4.84 -13.76
CA GLY A 89 2.40 3.90 -13.16
C GLY A 89 1.28 3.51 -14.10
N SER A 90 1.19 2.26 -14.46
CA SER A 90 0.19 1.72 -15.38
C SER A 90 -0.54 0.53 -14.76
N LYS A 91 -1.87 0.44 -15.00
CA LYS A 91 -2.68 -0.70 -14.56
C LYS A 91 -2.77 -1.70 -15.72
N ILE A 92 -2.33 -2.93 -15.48
CA ILE A 92 -2.33 -4.02 -16.46
C ILE A 92 -3.11 -5.18 -15.84
N GLY A 93 -4.29 -5.45 -16.38
CA GLY A 93 -5.27 -6.27 -15.71
C GLY A 93 -5.64 -5.68 -14.34
N ASN A 94 -5.59 -6.48 -13.29
CA ASN A 94 -5.92 -6.05 -11.93
C ASN A 94 -4.70 -5.55 -11.12
N LYS A 95 -3.51 -5.51 -11.71
CA LYS A 95 -2.26 -5.14 -11.02
C LYS A 95 -1.70 -3.83 -11.57
N ALA A 96 -1.13 -3.01 -10.70
CA ALA A 96 -0.35 -1.85 -11.08
C ALA A 96 1.12 -2.23 -11.26
N TYR A 97 1.79 -1.58 -12.21
CA TYR A 97 3.21 -1.72 -12.48
C TYR A 97 3.83 -0.35 -12.74
N VAL A 98 5.12 -0.21 -12.48
CA VAL A 98 5.84 1.05 -12.72
C VAL A 98 6.96 0.83 -13.71
N PHE A 99 6.99 1.69 -14.73
CA PHE A 99 8.00 1.70 -15.77
C PHE A 99 8.79 3.02 -15.69
N ASP A 100 10.07 2.98 -16.05
CA ASP A 100 10.88 4.21 -16.15
C ASP A 100 10.52 5.03 -17.41
N GLU A 101 11.25 6.11 -17.65
CA GLU A 101 11.05 7.00 -18.79
C GLU A 101 11.37 6.32 -20.14
N ASN A 102 12.13 5.23 -20.15
CA ASN A 102 12.44 4.41 -21.30
C ASN A 102 11.49 3.22 -21.50
N GLY A 103 10.43 3.15 -20.69
CA GLY A 103 9.46 2.06 -20.72
C GLY A 103 9.93 0.75 -20.07
N HIS A 104 11.06 0.75 -19.37
CA HIS A 104 11.56 -0.42 -18.67
C HIS A 104 10.78 -0.63 -17.38
N LEU A 105 10.26 -1.84 -17.15
CA LEU A 105 9.65 -2.21 -15.88
C LEU A 105 10.68 -2.08 -14.75
N LEU A 106 10.32 -1.43 -13.66
CA LEU A 106 11.20 -1.27 -12.49
C LEU A 106 11.26 -2.57 -11.68
N GLU A 107 11.82 -3.63 -12.30
CA GLU A 107 12.10 -4.91 -11.64
C GLU A 107 13.25 -4.77 -10.63
N ASN A 108 13.28 -5.64 -9.60
CA ASN A 108 14.34 -5.72 -8.58
C ASN A 108 14.56 -4.39 -7.81
N GLN A 109 13.48 -3.62 -7.63
CA GLN A 109 13.49 -2.32 -6.96
C GLN A 109 12.66 -2.30 -5.67
N LYS A 110 12.30 -3.47 -5.14
CA LYS A 110 11.51 -3.59 -3.91
C LYS A 110 12.06 -2.71 -2.78
N GLY A 111 11.17 -2.00 -2.12
CA GLY A 111 11.50 -1.11 -1.02
C GLY A 111 12.08 0.25 -1.43
N LYS A 112 12.28 0.53 -2.73
CA LYS A 112 12.83 1.81 -3.19
C LYS A 112 11.73 2.79 -3.58
N MET A 113 11.96 4.08 -3.27
CA MET A 113 11.18 5.18 -3.81
C MET A 113 11.75 5.60 -5.17
N ARG A 114 10.91 5.70 -6.19
CA ARG A 114 11.29 6.11 -7.53
C ARG A 114 10.49 7.31 -7.99
N THR A 115 11.10 8.16 -8.80
CA THR A 115 10.43 9.29 -9.47
C THR A 115 10.48 9.03 -10.97
N VAL A 116 9.31 9.04 -11.62
CA VAL A 116 9.16 8.91 -13.07
C VAL A 116 8.20 9.99 -13.53
N LEU A 117 8.59 10.81 -14.50
CA LEU A 117 7.79 11.94 -15.01
C LEU A 117 7.20 12.80 -13.87
N ASN A 118 8.04 13.19 -12.91
CA ASN A 118 7.68 13.99 -11.73
C ASN A 118 6.65 13.34 -10.78
N LYS A 119 6.31 12.07 -10.94
CA LYS A 119 5.48 11.29 -10.02
C LYS A 119 6.33 10.33 -9.20
N LYS A 120 6.03 10.23 -7.90
CA LYS A 120 6.72 9.32 -6.99
C LYS A 120 5.99 8.00 -6.86
N TYR A 121 6.76 6.92 -6.75
CA TYR A 121 6.29 5.55 -6.61
C TYR A 121 7.13 4.84 -5.57
N CYS A 122 6.52 4.12 -4.64
CA CYS A 122 7.21 3.20 -3.75
C CYS A 122 7.03 1.78 -4.28
N ILE A 123 8.12 1.15 -4.71
CA ILE A 123 8.08 -0.19 -5.30
C ILE A 123 7.85 -1.22 -4.19
N ALA A 124 6.80 -2.01 -4.29
CA ALA A 124 6.38 -2.99 -3.29
C ALA A 124 6.95 -4.39 -3.52
N SER A 125 7.28 -4.72 -4.78
CA SER A 125 7.77 -6.05 -5.15
C SER A 125 8.85 -5.99 -6.22
N ASP A 126 9.63 -7.07 -6.33
CA ASP A 126 10.67 -7.21 -7.35
C ASP A 126 10.10 -7.32 -8.78
N ASN A 127 8.79 -7.50 -8.91
CA ASN A 127 8.09 -7.49 -10.19
C ASN A 127 7.64 -6.08 -10.63
N GLY A 128 8.17 -5.02 -10.03
CA GLY A 128 7.86 -3.63 -10.39
C GLY A 128 6.46 -3.14 -9.98
N GLN A 129 5.80 -3.84 -9.03
CA GLN A 129 4.50 -3.41 -8.51
C GLN A 129 4.68 -2.34 -7.44
N PRO A 130 3.96 -1.21 -7.47
CA PRO A 130 4.05 -0.17 -6.46
C PRO A 130 3.17 -0.47 -5.24
N LYS A 131 3.45 0.20 -4.13
CA LYS A 131 2.50 0.36 -3.03
C LYS A 131 1.33 1.23 -3.49
N THR A 132 0.13 0.92 -2.99
CA THR A 132 -1.12 1.67 -3.18
C THR A 132 -1.79 1.92 -1.84
N GLY A 133 -2.66 2.93 -1.75
CA GLY A 133 -3.26 3.31 -0.48
C GLY A 133 -2.28 4.02 0.45
N TYR A 134 -2.54 3.99 1.75
CA TYR A 134 -1.64 4.53 2.76
C TYR A 134 -0.47 3.59 3.03
N PHE A 135 0.71 4.16 3.19
CA PHE A 135 1.90 3.43 3.63
C PHE A 135 2.90 4.36 4.33
N ILE A 136 3.74 3.75 5.17
CA ILE A 136 4.84 4.43 5.83
C ILE A 136 6.14 4.08 5.11
N TYR A 137 6.95 5.11 4.83
CA TYR A 137 8.27 4.97 4.24
C TYR A 137 9.25 5.94 4.91
N HIS A 138 10.35 5.41 5.49
CA HIS A 138 11.33 6.18 6.26
C HIS A 138 10.69 7.12 7.29
N ASN A 139 9.74 6.58 8.08
CA ASN A 139 9.02 7.32 9.13
C ASN A 139 8.18 8.52 8.64
N ASP A 140 7.78 8.53 7.38
CA ASP A 140 6.86 9.49 6.79
C ASP A 140 5.64 8.76 6.19
N LEU A 141 4.46 9.36 6.33
CA LEU A 141 3.22 8.84 5.77
C LEU A 141 3.08 9.30 4.32
N TYR A 142 2.71 8.37 3.44
CA TYR A 142 2.38 8.58 2.05
C TYR A 142 1.01 8.02 1.71
N TYR A 143 0.44 8.49 0.64
CA TYR A 143 -0.71 7.87 0.00
C TYR A 143 -0.49 7.78 -1.51
N ALA A 144 -0.73 6.61 -2.10
CA ALA A 144 -0.67 6.40 -3.54
C ALA A 144 -2.01 5.95 -4.11
N ASP A 145 -2.31 6.39 -5.33
CA ASP A 145 -3.50 5.99 -6.06
C ASP A 145 -3.43 4.53 -6.58
N SER A 146 -4.45 4.08 -7.29
CA SER A 146 -4.52 2.71 -7.84
C SER A 146 -3.46 2.38 -8.89
N LYS A 147 -2.74 3.38 -9.41
CA LYS A 147 -1.58 3.24 -10.31
C LYS A 147 -0.25 3.37 -9.57
N GLY A 148 -0.27 3.50 -8.24
CA GLY A 148 0.91 3.66 -7.39
C GLY A 148 1.48 5.07 -7.35
N ARG A 149 0.81 6.08 -7.95
CA ARG A 149 1.28 7.48 -7.96
C ARG A 149 1.02 8.11 -6.60
N CYS A 150 2.09 8.49 -5.88
CA CYS A 150 1.97 9.19 -4.62
C CYS A 150 1.29 10.56 -4.80
N TYR A 151 0.43 10.92 -3.86
CA TYR A 151 -0.16 12.26 -3.80
C TYR A 151 0.95 13.28 -3.52
N GLN A 152 0.92 14.40 -4.26
CA GLN A 152 1.83 15.52 -4.13
C GLN A 152 1.03 16.81 -4.26
N ASN A 153 1.29 17.81 -3.38
CA ASN A 153 0.56 19.08 -3.30
C ASN A 153 -0.96 18.88 -3.28
N ARG A 154 -1.43 17.93 -2.50
CA ARG A 154 -2.82 17.49 -2.56
C ARG A 154 -3.35 17.04 -1.20
N THR A 155 -4.61 17.38 -0.92
CA THR A 155 -5.37 16.87 0.20
C THR A 155 -6.11 15.59 -0.19
N ARG A 156 -6.24 14.64 0.73
CA ARG A 156 -7.16 13.51 0.58
C ARG A 156 -8.61 13.98 0.64
N GLU A 157 -9.51 13.23 0.01
CA GLU A 157 -10.95 13.54 -0.07
C GLU A 157 -11.63 13.69 1.29
N ASP A 158 -11.12 13.02 2.33
CA ASP A 158 -11.58 13.16 3.71
C ASP A 158 -11.16 14.52 4.36
N GLY A 159 -10.40 15.37 3.64
CA GLY A 159 -9.97 16.68 4.07
C GLY A 159 -8.94 16.72 5.20
N GLN A 160 -8.59 15.58 5.77
CA GLN A 160 -7.81 15.51 7.01
C GLN A 160 -6.30 15.39 6.82
N LEU A 161 -5.83 14.99 5.63
CA LEU A 161 -4.43 14.75 5.35
C LEU A 161 -3.98 15.49 4.10
N TYR A 162 -3.01 16.40 4.25
CA TYR A 162 -2.36 17.09 3.14
C TYR A 162 -0.99 16.48 2.84
N PHE A 163 -0.72 16.18 1.57
CA PHE A 163 0.55 15.67 1.07
C PHE A 163 1.31 16.79 0.36
N THR A 164 2.53 17.04 0.82
CA THR A 164 3.43 18.09 0.30
C THR A 164 3.94 17.79 -1.11
N SER A 165 4.71 18.69 -1.69
CA SER A 165 5.40 18.47 -2.98
C SER A 165 6.33 17.26 -2.95
N SER A 166 6.90 16.95 -1.80
CA SER A 166 7.71 15.74 -1.61
C SER A 166 6.90 14.44 -1.54
N GLY A 167 5.56 14.53 -1.53
CA GLY A 167 4.65 13.38 -1.36
C GLY A 167 4.46 12.92 0.07
N LYS A 168 5.13 13.54 1.04
CA LYS A 168 4.97 13.23 2.47
C LYS A 168 3.72 13.90 3.02
N ALA A 169 2.97 13.23 3.88
CA ALA A 169 1.93 13.88 4.64
C ALA A 169 2.53 14.97 5.55
N ARG A 170 1.81 16.10 5.70
CA ARG A 170 2.15 17.10 6.72
C ARG A 170 2.10 16.42 8.09
N LYS A 171 3.14 16.62 8.91
CA LYS A 171 3.21 16.05 10.27
C LYS A 171 2.32 16.85 11.23
N ASP A 172 1.04 16.64 11.15
CA ASP A 172 0.02 17.15 12.09
C ASP A 172 -0.59 16.00 12.91
N THR A 173 -1.50 16.32 13.81
CA THR A 173 -2.20 15.34 14.65
C THR A 173 -2.82 14.19 13.85
N ASN A 174 -3.41 14.47 12.69
CA ASN A 174 -4.07 13.47 11.87
C ASN A 174 -3.08 12.48 11.25
N ALA A 175 -1.97 12.99 10.70
CA ALA A 175 -0.92 12.15 10.12
C ALA A 175 -0.21 11.31 11.18
N LEU A 176 0.12 11.91 12.33
CA LEU A 176 0.78 11.21 13.42
C LEU A 176 -0.13 10.11 14.02
N LEU A 177 -1.41 10.42 14.25
CA LEU A 177 -2.40 9.43 14.71
C LEU A 177 -2.55 8.29 13.69
N LYS A 178 -2.70 8.63 12.40
CA LYS A 178 -2.79 7.63 11.32
C LYS A 178 -1.60 6.68 11.34
N MET A 179 -0.38 7.21 11.38
CA MET A 179 0.85 6.39 11.43
C MET A 179 0.90 5.50 12.67
N ARG A 180 0.56 6.06 13.84
CA ARG A 180 0.57 5.31 15.10
C ARG A 180 -0.42 4.15 15.07
N VAL A 181 -1.65 4.42 14.62
CA VAL A 181 -2.73 3.42 14.54
C VAL A 181 -2.41 2.36 13.46
N MET A 182 -1.94 2.75 12.27
CA MET A 182 -1.50 1.79 11.24
C MET A 182 -0.45 0.81 11.77
N ASN A 183 0.56 1.32 12.48
CA ASN A 183 1.61 0.48 13.04
C ASN A 183 1.06 -0.47 14.12
N LEU A 184 0.15 -0.02 14.97
CA LEU A 184 -0.47 -0.88 15.99
C LEU A 184 -1.37 -1.93 15.35
N VAL A 185 -2.27 -1.55 14.44
CA VAL A 185 -3.15 -2.50 13.74
C VAL A 185 -2.33 -3.57 13.01
N SER A 186 -1.24 -3.19 12.33
CA SER A 186 -0.38 -4.17 11.64
C SER A 186 0.33 -5.15 12.58
N ARG A 187 0.49 -4.81 13.84
CA ARG A 187 1.11 -5.68 14.88
C ARG A 187 0.09 -6.54 15.60
N LEU A 188 -1.13 -6.02 15.78
CA LEU A 188 -2.20 -6.67 16.54
C LEU A 188 -3.06 -7.60 15.69
N THR A 189 -2.98 -7.48 14.35
CA THR A 189 -3.91 -8.19 13.46
C THR A 189 -3.18 -8.87 12.30
N THR A 190 -3.83 -9.91 11.75
CA THR A 190 -3.36 -10.59 10.52
C THR A 190 -4.33 -10.36 9.36
N PRO A 191 -3.90 -10.57 8.09
CA PRO A 191 -4.78 -10.42 6.93
C PRO A 191 -6.03 -11.31 6.98
N GLU A 192 -5.92 -12.49 7.59
CA GLU A 192 -6.97 -13.53 7.65
C GLU A 192 -8.09 -13.17 8.63
N MET A 193 -7.81 -12.33 9.61
CA MET A 193 -8.81 -11.89 10.59
C MET A 193 -9.94 -11.12 9.89
N SER A 194 -11.17 -11.41 10.26
CA SER A 194 -12.33 -10.60 9.92
C SER A 194 -12.22 -9.21 10.53
N LYS A 195 -12.99 -8.26 10.01
CA LYS A 195 -13.01 -6.88 10.50
C LYS A 195 -13.34 -6.80 11.99
N ASN A 196 -14.28 -7.62 12.46
CA ASN A 196 -14.67 -7.67 13.87
C ASN A 196 -13.58 -8.29 14.77
N GLN A 197 -12.91 -9.35 14.30
CA GLN A 197 -11.77 -9.92 15.02
C GLN A 197 -10.61 -8.92 15.16
N LYS A 198 -10.35 -8.13 14.11
CA LYS A 198 -9.36 -7.05 14.17
C LYS A 198 -9.74 -5.97 15.18
N LEU A 199 -11.02 -5.58 15.23
CA LEU A 199 -11.51 -4.61 16.21
C LEU A 199 -11.39 -5.17 17.63
N HIS A 200 -11.68 -6.46 17.83
CA HIS A 200 -11.56 -7.13 19.12
C HIS A 200 -10.11 -7.18 19.58
N ALA A 201 -9.16 -7.53 18.73
CA ALA A 201 -7.74 -7.50 19.07
C ALA A 201 -7.24 -6.08 19.43
N CYS A 202 -7.79 -5.04 18.79
CA CYS A 202 -7.52 -3.65 19.19
C CYS A 202 -8.19 -3.28 20.53
N TRP A 203 -9.32 -3.86 20.84
CA TRP A 203 -9.99 -3.72 22.13
C TRP A 203 -9.15 -4.34 23.24
N GLU A 204 -8.78 -5.63 23.11
CA GLU A 204 -7.93 -6.33 24.06
C GLU A 204 -6.62 -5.57 24.33
N TYR A 205 -6.00 -5.03 23.28
CA TYR A 205 -4.83 -4.16 23.45
C TYR A 205 -5.11 -2.94 24.33
N ILE A 206 -6.30 -2.32 24.24
CA ILE A 206 -6.63 -1.16 25.08
C ILE A 206 -6.91 -1.59 26.52
N VAL A 207 -7.63 -2.69 26.72
CA VAL A 207 -8.14 -3.11 28.03
C VAL A 207 -7.05 -3.81 28.85
N ASP A 208 -6.24 -4.69 28.21
CA ASP A 208 -5.33 -5.58 28.92
C ASP A 208 -3.85 -5.31 28.64
N ASP A 209 -3.46 -5.20 27.34
CA ASP A 209 -2.05 -5.35 26.96
C ASP A 209 -1.25 -4.05 26.98
N ALA A 210 -1.91 -2.90 26.78
CA ALA A 210 -1.18 -1.65 26.52
C ALA A 210 -0.57 -1.01 27.76
N GLY A 211 -0.96 -1.42 28.97
CA GLY A 211 -0.54 -0.81 30.22
C GLY A 211 -0.99 0.64 30.34
N PHE A 212 -2.20 0.94 29.88
CA PHE A 212 -2.79 2.27 30.04
C PHE A 212 -3.11 2.53 31.52
N GLN A 213 -3.01 3.82 31.88
CA GLN A 213 -3.34 4.31 33.23
C GLN A 213 -4.43 5.37 33.10
N TYR A 214 -5.37 5.34 34.05
CA TYR A 214 -6.39 6.37 34.15
C TYR A 214 -5.78 7.68 34.66
N GLY A 215 -6.07 8.79 33.99
CA GLY A 215 -5.56 10.10 34.38
C GLY A 215 -5.71 11.16 33.30
N GLY A 216 -5.09 12.31 33.55
CA GLY A 216 -5.18 13.46 32.64
C GLY A 216 -6.43 14.29 32.85
N SER A 217 -6.49 15.45 32.16
CA SER A 217 -7.63 16.36 32.17
C SER A 217 -8.60 16.07 31.02
N ASP A 218 -9.85 16.46 31.20
CA ASP A 218 -10.85 16.38 30.13
C ASP A 218 -10.44 17.24 28.94
N PRO A 219 -10.67 16.76 27.71
CA PRO A 219 -10.41 17.55 26.52
C PRO A 219 -11.38 18.72 26.41
N ASP A 220 -10.94 19.81 25.75
CA ASP A 220 -11.84 20.87 25.38
C ASP A 220 -12.74 20.40 24.22
N LEU A 221 -13.94 19.96 24.55
CA LEU A 221 -14.92 19.38 23.62
C LEU A 221 -15.43 20.38 22.56
N LYS A 222 -15.12 21.68 22.70
CA LYS A 222 -15.47 22.73 21.72
C LYS A 222 -14.44 22.81 20.60
N LYS A 223 -13.21 22.32 20.82
CA LYS A 223 -12.15 22.35 19.80
C LYS A 223 -12.35 21.27 18.74
N ALA A 224 -12.31 21.67 17.47
CA ALA A 224 -12.34 20.73 16.36
C ALA A 224 -11.17 19.72 16.46
N GLY A 225 -11.46 18.45 16.23
CA GLY A 225 -10.44 17.39 16.27
C GLY A 225 -9.96 17.00 17.67
N TRP A 226 -10.63 17.44 18.73
CA TRP A 226 -10.29 17.09 20.11
C TRP A 226 -10.12 15.57 20.28
N CYS A 227 -11.02 14.78 19.75
CA CYS A 227 -11.00 13.32 19.86
C CYS A 227 -9.74 12.71 19.23
N ARG A 228 -9.29 13.20 18.09
CA ARG A 228 -8.04 12.72 17.45
C ARG A 228 -6.80 13.12 18.23
N LYS A 229 -6.77 14.33 18.78
CA LYS A 229 -5.69 14.78 19.67
C LYS A 229 -5.65 13.94 20.95
N THR A 230 -6.79 13.64 21.54
CA THR A 230 -6.93 12.83 22.75
C THR A 230 -6.47 11.39 22.52
N ALA A 231 -6.90 10.76 21.41
CA ALA A 231 -6.43 9.42 21.03
C ALA A 231 -4.90 9.39 20.84
N LEU A 232 -4.33 10.36 20.11
CA LEU A 232 -2.88 10.43 19.90
C LEU A 232 -2.13 10.63 21.22
N SER A 233 -2.62 11.50 22.11
CA SER A 233 -2.04 11.72 23.44
C SER A 233 -2.00 10.43 24.23
N MET A 234 -3.13 9.75 24.38
CA MET A 234 -3.22 8.49 25.14
C MET A 234 -2.31 7.40 24.56
N LEU A 235 -2.26 7.23 23.24
CA LEU A 235 -1.37 6.26 22.59
C LEU A 235 0.11 6.56 22.81
N ASN A 236 0.49 7.83 23.01
CA ASN A 236 1.88 8.24 23.23
C ASN A 236 2.27 8.21 24.71
N THR A 237 1.42 8.74 25.61
CA THR A 237 1.72 8.89 27.03
C THR A 237 1.34 7.69 27.86
N LYS A 238 0.47 6.81 27.34
CA LYS A 238 -0.17 5.71 28.07
C LYS A 238 -1.09 6.15 29.20
N VAL A 239 -1.44 7.43 29.25
CA VAL A 239 -2.34 8.01 30.25
C VAL A 239 -3.55 8.64 29.54
N GLY A 240 -4.74 8.33 30.04
CA GLY A 240 -5.99 8.89 29.53
C GLY A 240 -7.16 8.63 30.47
N ASN A 241 -8.21 9.44 30.34
CA ASN A 241 -9.49 9.23 30.99
C ASN A 241 -10.50 8.57 30.03
N CYS A 242 -11.77 8.50 30.36
CA CYS A 242 -12.82 7.90 29.51
C CYS A 242 -12.83 8.44 28.08
N TYR A 243 -12.57 9.73 27.87
CA TYR A 243 -12.41 10.31 26.52
C TYR A 243 -11.20 9.75 25.77
N GLY A 244 -10.11 9.47 26.49
CA GLY A 244 -8.91 8.83 25.92
C GLY A 244 -9.17 7.42 25.46
N PHE A 245 -9.78 6.61 26.31
CA PHE A 245 -10.15 5.22 26.00
C PHE A 245 -11.12 5.13 24.82
N ALA A 246 -12.22 5.90 24.84
CA ALA A 246 -13.21 5.95 23.78
C ALA A 246 -12.61 6.45 22.46
N SER A 247 -11.81 7.52 22.48
CA SER A 247 -11.17 8.09 21.29
C SER A 247 -10.13 7.15 20.66
N THR A 248 -9.43 6.37 21.48
CA THR A 248 -8.43 5.39 21.01
C THR A 248 -9.11 4.25 20.25
N LEU A 249 -10.20 3.69 20.80
CA LEU A 249 -10.97 2.66 20.10
C LEU A 249 -11.60 3.21 18.79
N ALA A 250 -12.11 4.44 18.84
CA ALA A 250 -12.62 5.12 17.64
C ALA A 250 -11.57 5.27 16.54
N ALA A 251 -10.31 5.57 16.91
CA ALA A 251 -9.21 5.66 15.97
C ALA A 251 -8.85 4.31 15.33
N PHE A 252 -8.85 3.22 16.10
CA PHE A 252 -8.70 1.87 15.58
C PHE A 252 -9.85 1.48 14.64
N ALA A 253 -11.08 1.76 15.03
CA ALA A 253 -12.25 1.48 14.19
C ALA A 253 -12.19 2.22 12.83
N LYS A 254 -11.75 3.49 12.84
CA LYS A 254 -11.53 4.27 11.61
C LYS A 254 -10.47 3.61 10.72
N GLU A 255 -9.35 3.18 11.28
CA GLU A 255 -8.29 2.48 10.54
C GLU A 255 -8.77 1.18 9.91
N LEU A 256 -9.58 0.43 10.63
CA LEU A 256 -10.20 -0.81 10.15
C LEU A 256 -11.33 -0.58 9.13
N GLY A 257 -11.65 0.68 8.81
CA GLY A 257 -12.61 1.05 7.78
C GLY A 257 -14.08 1.03 8.21
N TYR A 258 -14.37 1.15 9.50
CA TYR A 258 -15.73 1.46 9.99
C TYR A 258 -16.14 2.86 9.53
N LYS A 259 -17.41 3.07 9.23
CA LYS A 259 -17.90 4.31 8.61
C LYS A 259 -18.66 5.21 9.55
N LYS A 260 -19.40 4.62 10.49
CA LYS A 260 -20.18 5.36 11.50
C LYS A 260 -19.50 5.16 12.86
N ILE A 261 -18.78 6.18 13.31
CA ILE A 261 -18.03 6.15 14.58
C ILE A 261 -18.36 7.41 15.34
N GLU A 262 -18.96 7.24 16.50
CA GLU A 262 -19.49 8.32 17.34
C GLU A 262 -18.95 8.19 18.75
N LEU A 263 -18.46 9.29 19.29
CA LEU A 263 -18.12 9.42 20.70
C LEU A 263 -19.33 10.03 21.43
N ILE A 264 -19.75 9.42 22.51
CA ILE A 264 -20.91 9.83 23.28
C ILE A 264 -20.42 10.39 24.60
N ASP A 265 -20.55 11.72 24.75
CA ASP A 265 -20.37 12.42 26.02
C ASP A 265 -21.67 12.34 26.81
N GLY A 266 -21.59 11.86 28.03
CA GLY A 266 -22.76 11.65 28.86
C GLY A 266 -22.44 11.60 30.34
N ARG A 267 -23.29 10.91 31.09
CA ARG A 267 -23.13 10.64 32.51
C ARG A 267 -23.57 9.21 32.82
N THR A 268 -22.85 8.56 33.69
CA THR A 268 -23.14 7.21 34.21
C THR A 268 -23.16 7.26 35.76
N PRO A 269 -23.75 6.28 36.45
CA PRO A 269 -23.64 6.20 37.91
C PRO A 269 -22.17 6.24 38.35
N GLY A 270 -21.86 7.04 39.37
CA GLY A 270 -20.53 7.20 39.89
C GLY A 270 -20.39 8.40 40.81
N THR A 271 -19.36 8.43 41.61
CA THR A 271 -19.15 9.43 42.67
C THR A 271 -17.98 10.40 42.38
N ARG A 272 -17.27 10.22 41.29
CA ARG A 272 -16.06 11.00 40.95
C ARG A 272 -16.33 12.52 40.94
N ASP A 273 -17.48 12.95 40.37
CA ASP A 273 -17.81 14.37 40.22
C ASP A 273 -18.52 14.93 41.49
N HIS A 274 -18.70 14.10 42.55
CA HIS A 274 -19.42 14.47 43.76
C HIS A 274 -20.80 15.08 43.55
N ALA A 275 -21.44 14.77 42.40
CA ALA A 275 -22.75 15.31 42.06
C ALA A 275 -23.86 14.67 42.91
N PRO A 276 -24.83 15.46 43.39
CA PRO A 276 -25.88 15.00 44.32
C PRO A 276 -26.81 13.94 43.71
N ASP A 277 -26.88 13.85 42.39
CA ASP A 277 -27.70 12.87 41.67
C ASP A 277 -27.00 11.49 41.52
N GLY A 278 -25.77 11.33 42.04
CA GLY A 278 -25.01 10.08 41.96
C GLY A 278 -24.52 9.72 40.57
N PHE A 279 -24.42 10.67 39.65
CA PHE A 279 -23.89 10.48 38.29
C PHE A 279 -22.62 11.27 38.07
N THR A 280 -21.66 10.66 37.41
CA THR A 280 -20.40 11.27 36.98
C THR A 280 -20.34 11.42 35.46
N GLY A 281 -19.56 12.38 34.99
CA GLY A 281 -19.26 12.52 33.57
C GLY A 281 -18.56 11.29 33.01
N HIS A 282 -18.95 10.85 31.81
CA HIS A 282 -18.39 9.68 31.17
C HIS A 282 -18.46 9.77 29.65
N CYS A 283 -17.54 9.08 28.96
CA CYS A 283 -17.48 9.02 27.52
C CYS A 283 -17.31 7.59 27.03
N TRP A 284 -18.16 7.15 26.13
CA TRP A 284 -18.08 5.86 25.46
C TRP A 284 -18.20 6.00 23.95
N VAL A 285 -18.09 4.91 23.19
CA VAL A 285 -18.09 4.93 21.74
C VAL A 285 -19.19 4.07 21.15
N ARG A 286 -19.78 4.53 20.05
CA ARG A 286 -20.70 3.76 19.22
C ARG A 286 -20.10 3.60 17.82
N ILE A 287 -19.98 2.33 17.38
CA ILE A 287 -19.41 1.96 16.08
C ILE A 287 -20.46 1.14 15.33
N ASP A 288 -20.90 1.61 14.16
CA ASP A 288 -21.94 0.97 13.34
C ASP A 288 -23.16 0.51 14.16
N ASN A 289 -23.69 1.40 15.02
CA ASN A 289 -24.83 1.23 15.92
C ASN A 289 -24.60 0.21 17.07
N ARG A 290 -23.38 -0.18 17.36
CA ARG A 290 -23.04 -0.99 18.51
C ARG A 290 -22.23 -0.18 19.51
N TYR A 291 -22.44 -0.48 20.79
CA TYR A 291 -21.83 0.25 21.90
C TYR A 291 -20.62 -0.48 22.45
N TYR A 292 -19.62 0.31 22.83
CA TYR A 292 -18.34 -0.15 23.34
C TYR A 292 -17.89 0.82 24.43
N ASP A 293 -17.40 0.29 25.55
CA ASP A 293 -16.85 1.08 26.64
C ASP A 293 -15.55 0.47 27.18
N PRO A 294 -14.43 0.78 26.53
CA PRO A 294 -13.15 0.20 26.91
C PRO A 294 -12.65 0.66 28.28
N GLU A 295 -13.09 1.82 28.78
CA GLU A 295 -12.70 2.29 30.12
C GLU A 295 -13.46 1.54 31.21
N ALA A 296 -14.76 1.29 31.02
CA ALA A 296 -15.55 0.51 31.96
C ALA A 296 -15.01 -0.91 32.15
N ASP A 297 -14.59 -1.55 31.07
CA ASP A 297 -13.97 -2.87 31.10
C ASP A 297 -12.58 -2.84 31.74
N TRP A 298 -11.73 -1.91 31.29
CA TRP A 298 -10.39 -1.71 31.85
C TRP A 298 -10.40 -1.43 33.36
N ALA A 299 -11.35 -0.61 33.83
CA ALA A 299 -11.49 -0.26 35.25
C ALA A 299 -12.17 -1.36 36.07
N GLY A 300 -12.70 -2.41 35.46
CA GLY A 300 -13.35 -3.54 36.13
C GLY A 300 -14.70 -3.24 36.75
N TRP A 301 -15.31 -2.08 36.47
CA TRP A 301 -16.65 -1.77 37.00
C TRP A 301 -17.78 -2.28 36.12
N MET A 302 -17.46 -2.69 34.86
CA MET A 302 -18.30 -3.52 34.02
C MET A 302 -17.44 -4.28 33.01
N THR A 303 -17.53 -5.61 32.97
CA THR A 303 -16.74 -6.44 32.06
C THR A 303 -17.44 -6.62 30.71
N GLY A 304 -16.65 -6.66 29.63
CA GLY A 304 -17.08 -7.07 28.31
C GLY A 304 -18.04 -6.11 27.62
N VAL A 305 -17.95 -4.80 27.85
CA VAL A 305 -18.80 -3.82 27.16
C VAL A 305 -18.33 -3.65 25.71
N TYR A 306 -18.40 -4.73 24.96
CA TYR A 306 -17.96 -4.86 23.57
C TYR A 306 -19.11 -5.23 22.63
N GLY A 307 -19.53 -4.32 21.79
CA GLY A 307 -20.47 -4.60 20.70
C GLY A 307 -21.93 -4.80 21.09
N TYR A 308 -22.38 -4.24 22.20
CA TYR A 308 -23.78 -4.31 22.64
C TYR A 308 -24.71 -3.57 21.68
N SER A 309 -25.94 -4.07 21.54
CA SER A 309 -26.98 -3.41 20.74
C SER A 309 -27.57 -2.15 21.44
N PHE A 310 -27.42 -2.07 22.75
CA PHE A 310 -27.77 -0.91 23.58
C PHE A 310 -26.62 -0.66 24.57
N TYR A 311 -26.51 0.52 25.13
CA TYR A 311 -25.52 0.78 26.17
C TYR A 311 -26.04 0.24 27.51
N PRO A 312 -25.36 -0.74 28.11
CA PRO A 312 -25.92 -1.54 29.20
C PRO A 312 -25.94 -0.82 30.56
N ILE A 313 -25.19 0.27 30.70
CA ILE A 313 -25.11 1.05 31.92
C ILE A 313 -26.18 2.14 31.91
N ARG A 314 -26.88 2.36 33.03
CA ARG A 314 -27.81 3.51 33.18
C ARG A 314 -27.06 4.80 32.83
N HIS A 315 -27.63 5.65 32.00
CA HIS A 315 -26.90 6.80 31.48
C HIS A 315 -27.81 7.95 31.05
N TYR A 316 -27.18 9.11 30.94
CA TYR A 316 -27.74 10.30 30.27
C TYR A 316 -26.78 10.74 29.18
N VAL A 317 -27.26 10.94 27.95
CA VAL A 317 -26.48 11.46 26.83
C VAL A 317 -26.54 12.99 26.86
N LYS A 318 -25.38 13.64 26.91
CA LYS A 318 -25.25 15.10 26.78
C LYS A 318 -25.02 15.49 25.33
N LYS A 319 -24.07 14.82 24.66
CA LYS A 319 -23.74 15.15 23.28
C LYS A 319 -23.11 13.96 22.54
N VAL A 320 -23.34 13.91 21.23
CA VAL A 320 -22.75 12.92 20.34
C VAL A 320 -21.81 13.63 19.36
N TYR A 321 -20.58 13.13 19.25
CA TYR A 321 -19.54 13.67 18.37
C TYR A 321 -19.19 12.64 17.29
N ASN A 322 -19.16 13.08 16.04
CA ASN A 322 -18.74 12.24 14.93
C ASN A 322 -17.20 12.23 14.84
N PHE A 323 -16.60 11.06 15.02
CA PHE A 323 -15.14 10.89 14.95
C PHE A 323 -14.58 11.09 13.52
N MET A 324 -15.41 10.92 12.51
CA MET A 324 -15.01 11.03 11.11
C MET A 324 -14.83 12.47 10.62
N ARG A 325 -15.33 13.46 11.35
CA ARG A 325 -15.28 14.90 11.01
C ARG A 325 -14.15 15.67 11.69
#